data_dc6c982bb734cf780dfd759fdd9f934b
#
_entry.id   dc6c982bb734cf780dfd759fdd9f934b
#
_cell.length_a   1.000
_cell.length_b   1.000
_cell.length_c   1.000
_cell.angle_alpha   90.00
_cell.angle_beta   90.00
_cell.angle_gamma   90.00
#
_symmetry.space_group_name_H-M   'P 1'
#
loop_
_entity.id
_entity.type
_entity.pdbx_description
1 polymer ?
#
loop_
_entity_poly.entity_id
_entity_poly.type
_entity_poly.pdbx_seq_one_letter_code
_entity_poly.pdbx_strand_id
1 'polypeptide(L)'
;MDIQHTFEVYRTQLDNLRRHNSYGRPQVLNQFRMQFKGFSETDIETLKAFLLDDDKKWFVADLLDHLREFPRDLLRPMLYSAVIEPDASFNNEFIKPCRRVFDFAEIQKILLDIFQNGSKDEKIGVLKALYWARPTVYSLQVHSGGKVTEQQGYDVFGWDDELKSYNYDFN
;
A
#
# COMPACT_ATOMS: atom_id res chain seq x y z
N MET A 1 -18.31 10.20 11.91
CA MET A 1 -18.73 10.45 10.49
C MET A 1 -18.76 9.10 9.83
N ASP A 2 -19.81 8.77 9.11
CA ASP A 2 -20.01 7.49 8.44
C ASP A 2 -19.08 7.36 7.21
N ILE A 3 -18.52 6.17 6.98
CA ILE A 3 -17.56 5.87 5.89
C ILE A 3 -18.22 6.11 4.52
N GLN A 4 -19.46 5.66 4.32
CA GLN A 4 -20.18 5.85 3.06
C GLN A 4 -20.38 7.33 2.74
N HIS A 5 -20.85 8.10 3.72
CA HIS A 5 -21.01 9.55 3.56
C HIS A 5 -19.67 10.26 3.30
N THR A 6 -18.62 9.83 4.00
CA THR A 6 -17.27 10.39 3.79
C THR A 6 -16.79 10.13 2.36
N PHE A 7 -17.03 8.94 1.82
CA PHE A 7 -16.71 8.60 0.45
C PHE A 7 -17.43 9.50 -0.56
N GLU A 8 -18.74 9.74 -0.40
CA GLU A 8 -19.51 10.58 -1.32
C GLU A 8 -18.97 12.04 -1.36
N VAL A 9 -18.62 12.57 -0.19
CA VAL A 9 -18.01 13.90 -0.11
C VAL A 9 -16.60 13.89 -0.70
N TYR A 10 -15.80 12.86 -0.43
CA TYR A 10 -14.47 12.68 -1.00
C TYR A 10 -14.51 12.68 -2.53
N ARG A 11 -15.39 11.88 -3.13
CA ARG A 11 -15.57 11.78 -4.57
C ARG A 11 -15.94 13.14 -5.18
N THR A 12 -16.91 13.84 -4.58
CA THR A 12 -17.32 15.17 -5.03
C THR A 12 -16.17 16.18 -4.99
N GLN A 13 -15.39 16.18 -3.91
CA GLN A 13 -14.23 17.07 -3.78
C GLN A 13 -13.11 16.71 -4.76
N LEU A 14 -12.86 15.42 -4.99
CA LEU A 14 -11.87 14.94 -5.95
C LEU A 14 -12.23 15.36 -7.38
N ASP A 15 -13.49 15.22 -7.78
CA ASP A 15 -13.99 15.65 -9.09
C ASP A 15 -13.85 17.16 -9.28
N ASN A 16 -14.10 17.94 -8.24
CA ASN A 16 -13.90 19.40 -8.29
C ASN A 16 -12.40 19.77 -8.44
N LEU A 17 -11.50 19.09 -7.73
CA LEU A 17 -10.06 19.30 -7.86
C LEU A 17 -9.59 18.98 -9.30
N ARG A 18 -10.06 17.88 -9.88
CA ARG A 18 -9.74 17.49 -11.26
C ARG A 18 -10.23 18.51 -12.29
N ARG A 19 -11.47 18.99 -12.15
CA ARG A 19 -12.06 20.02 -13.05
C ARG A 19 -11.28 21.32 -13.07
N HIS A 20 -10.66 21.70 -11.94
CA HIS A 20 -9.92 22.95 -11.80
C HIS A 20 -8.40 22.75 -11.97
N ASN A 21 -7.95 21.59 -12.43
CA ASN A 21 -6.52 21.23 -12.50
C ASN A 21 -5.75 21.53 -11.20
N SER A 22 -6.43 21.38 -10.06
CA SER A 22 -5.86 21.64 -8.74
C SER A 22 -5.25 20.35 -8.18
N TYR A 23 -4.01 20.47 -7.69
CA TYR A 23 -3.32 19.37 -7.01
C TYR A 23 -3.58 19.48 -5.51
N GLY A 24 -4.13 18.44 -4.92
CA GLY A 24 -4.38 18.38 -3.49
C GLY A 24 -5.22 17.18 -3.09
N ARG A 25 -5.29 16.94 -1.78
CA ARG A 25 -6.17 15.91 -1.23
C ARG A 25 -7.52 16.51 -0.83
N PRO A 26 -8.63 15.76 -0.98
CA PRO A 26 -9.93 16.18 -0.48
C PRO A 26 -9.92 16.54 1.00
N GLN A 27 -10.48 17.71 1.33
CA GLN A 27 -10.48 18.22 2.70
C GLN A 27 -11.28 17.35 3.68
N VAL A 28 -12.24 16.58 3.18
CA VAL A 28 -13.02 15.66 3.99
C VAL A 28 -12.17 14.66 4.76
N LEU A 29 -11.00 14.28 4.24
CA LEU A 29 -10.07 13.37 4.94
C LEU A 29 -9.51 14.03 6.21
N ASN A 30 -9.22 15.34 6.19
CA ASN A 30 -8.82 16.08 7.37
C ASN A 30 -9.96 16.16 8.40
N GLN A 31 -11.19 16.44 7.95
CA GLN A 31 -12.37 16.50 8.80
C GLN A 31 -12.64 15.14 9.45
N PHE A 32 -12.56 14.07 8.66
CA PHE A 32 -12.69 12.71 9.17
C PHE A 32 -11.67 12.42 10.25
N ARG A 33 -10.38 12.70 9.99
CA ARG A 33 -9.29 12.48 10.96
C ARG A 33 -9.51 13.22 12.29
N MET A 34 -10.01 14.45 12.24
CA MET A 34 -10.28 15.25 13.45
C MET A 34 -11.38 14.65 14.34
N GLN A 35 -12.33 13.94 13.74
CA GLN A 35 -13.49 13.34 14.42
C GLN A 35 -13.31 11.83 14.66
N PHE A 36 -12.23 11.26 14.14
CA PHE A 36 -11.99 9.82 14.16
C PHE A 36 -11.73 9.32 15.59
N LYS A 37 -12.47 8.29 15.98
CA LYS A 37 -12.37 7.64 17.31
C LYS A 37 -12.04 6.16 17.23
N GLY A 38 -11.71 5.66 16.04
CA GLY A 38 -11.51 4.26 15.73
C GLY A 38 -12.55 3.74 14.74
N PHE A 39 -12.25 2.60 14.13
CA PHE A 39 -13.15 1.90 13.20
C PHE A 39 -14.04 0.92 13.97
N SER A 40 -15.35 0.92 13.69
CA SER A 40 -16.24 -0.16 14.07
C SER A 40 -16.06 -1.38 13.15
N GLU A 41 -16.58 -2.54 13.53
CA GLU A 41 -16.62 -3.72 12.67
C GLU A 41 -17.34 -3.42 11.34
N THR A 42 -18.44 -2.67 11.40
CA THR A 42 -19.20 -2.26 10.20
C THR A 42 -18.35 -1.37 9.28
N ASP A 43 -17.55 -0.47 9.84
CA ASP A 43 -16.63 0.36 9.05
C ASP A 43 -15.59 -0.50 8.33
N ILE A 44 -15.01 -1.48 9.04
CA ILE A 44 -14.01 -2.40 8.49
C ILE A 44 -14.60 -3.21 7.33
N GLU A 45 -15.80 -3.78 7.50
CA GLU A 45 -16.46 -4.54 6.43
C GLU A 45 -16.82 -3.64 5.23
N THR A 46 -17.24 -2.40 5.48
CA THR A 46 -17.48 -1.42 4.41
C THR A 46 -16.19 -1.10 3.64
N LEU A 47 -15.09 -0.89 4.34
CA LEU A 47 -13.78 -0.64 3.71
C LEU A 47 -13.26 -1.85 2.94
N LYS A 48 -13.48 -3.08 3.43
CA LYS A 48 -13.16 -4.31 2.67
C LYS A 48 -13.96 -4.38 1.38
N ALA A 49 -15.26 -4.09 1.43
CA ALA A 49 -16.10 -4.06 0.24
C ALA A 49 -15.65 -2.97 -0.75
N PHE A 50 -15.22 -1.81 -0.26
CA PHE A 50 -14.69 -0.74 -1.09
C PHE A 50 -13.38 -1.12 -1.79
N LEU A 51 -12.52 -1.91 -1.17
CA LEU A 51 -11.28 -2.39 -1.77
C LEU A 51 -11.50 -3.34 -2.97
N LEU A 52 -12.69 -3.93 -3.09
CA LEU A 52 -13.09 -4.75 -4.23
C LEU A 52 -13.70 -3.94 -5.39
N ASP A 53 -13.93 -2.64 -5.20
CA ASP A 53 -14.55 -1.73 -6.16
C ASP A 53 -13.46 -0.81 -6.75
N ASP A 54 -13.29 -0.82 -8.06
CA ASP A 54 -12.23 -0.09 -8.76
C ASP A 54 -12.26 1.44 -8.53
N ASP A 55 -13.43 2.01 -8.32
CA ASP A 55 -13.59 3.44 -8.05
C ASP A 55 -13.34 3.78 -6.57
N LYS A 56 -13.72 2.87 -5.66
CA LYS A 56 -13.70 3.13 -4.21
C LYS A 56 -12.38 2.74 -3.53
N LYS A 57 -11.63 1.79 -4.10
CA LYS A 57 -10.36 1.33 -3.52
C LYS A 57 -9.38 2.47 -3.24
N TRP A 58 -9.37 3.49 -4.09
CA TRP A 58 -8.51 4.67 -3.96
C TRP A 58 -8.84 5.53 -2.75
N PHE A 59 -10.14 5.67 -2.45
CA PHE A 59 -10.58 6.33 -1.22
C PHE A 59 -10.04 5.62 0.02
N VAL A 60 -10.07 4.29 0.04
CA VAL A 60 -9.56 3.50 1.17
C VAL A 60 -8.05 3.71 1.33
N ALA A 61 -7.31 3.68 0.24
CA ALA A 61 -5.87 3.93 0.25
C ALA A 61 -5.54 5.33 0.79
N ASP A 62 -6.21 6.37 0.28
CA ASP A 62 -6.04 7.75 0.73
C ASP A 62 -6.45 7.93 2.20
N LEU A 63 -7.57 7.33 2.61
CA LEU A 63 -8.07 7.41 3.98
C LEU A 63 -7.06 6.80 4.96
N LEU A 64 -6.57 5.59 4.70
CA LEU A 64 -5.62 4.91 5.56
C LEU A 64 -4.23 5.56 5.54
N ASP A 65 -3.82 6.14 4.41
CA ASP A 65 -2.59 6.96 4.37
C ASP A 65 -2.72 8.23 5.21
N HIS A 66 -3.93 8.74 5.38
CA HIS A 66 -4.20 9.97 6.12
C HIS A 66 -4.38 9.75 7.62
N LEU A 67 -4.86 8.58 8.02
CA LEU A 67 -5.04 8.17 9.40
C LEU A 67 -3.74 7.59 9.97
N ARG A 68 -3.60 7.63 11.32
CA ARG A 68 -2.50 6.98 12.03
C ARG A 68 -2.84 5.55 12.43
N GLU A 69 -4.11 5.23 12.46
CA GLU A 69 -4.62 3.90 12.75
C GLU A 69 -4.88 3.13 11.47
N PHE A 70 -4.47 1.87 11.47
CA PHE A 70 -4.69 0.95 10.38
C PHE A 70 -5.20 -0.37 10.96
N PRO A 71 -6.48 -0.74 10.77
CA PRO A 71 -7.01 -2.00 11.25
C PRO A 71 -6.28 -3.19 10.61
N ARG A 72 -5.81 -4.12 11.44
CA ARG A 72 -5.06 -5.30 10.97
C ARG A 72 -5.84 -6.10 9.92
N ASP A 73 -7.16 -6.15 10.04
CA ASP A 73 -8.06 -6.86 9.14
C ASP A 73 -8.08 -6.28 7.71
N LEU A 74 -7.61 -5.05 7.53
CA LEU A 74 -7.47 -4.43 6.22
C LEU A 74 -6.10 -4.66 5.57
N LEU A 75 -5.11 -5.21 6.29
CA LEU A 75 -3.76 -5.39 5.75
C LEU A 75 -3.78 -6.29 4.51
N ARG A 76 -4.33 -7.50 4.62
CA ARG A 76 -4.40 -8.42 3.48
C ARG A 76 -5.25 -7.89 2.32
N PRO A 77 -6.46 -7.33 2.53
CA PRO A 77 -7.24 -6.69 1.47
C PRO A 77 -6.49 -5.55 0.75
N MET A 78 -5.79 -4.70 1.49
CA MET A 78 -4.98 -3.62 0.90
C MET A 78 -3.84 -4.15 0.03
N LEU A 79 -3.10 -5.13 0.53
CA LEU A 79 -2.02 -5.77 -0.23
C LEU A 79 -2.56 -6.50 -1.46
N TYR A 80 -3.73 -7.11 -1.36
CA TYR A 80 -4.39 -7.72 -2.51
C TYR A 80 -4.80 -6.69 -3.56
N SER A 81 -5.32 -5.51 -3.14
CA SER A 81 -5.60 -4.41 -4.07
C SER A 81 -4.34 -3.93 -4.81
N ALA A 82 -3.18 -3.90 -4.13
CA ALA A 82 -1.90 -3.61 -4.78
C ALA A 82 -1.53 -4.69 -5.81
N VAL A 83 -1.78 -5.96 -5.51
CA VAL A 83 -1.46 -7.10 -6.38
C VAL A 83 -2.28 -7.07 -7.67
N ILE A 84 -3.57 -6.79 -7.57
CA ILE A 84 -4.47 -6.77 -8.73
C ILE A 84 -4.46 -5.45 -9.50
N GLU A 85 -3.75 -4.42 -9.01
CA GLU A 85 -3.65 -3.13 -9.71
C GLU A 85 -2.82 -3.30 -10.99
N PRO A 86 -3.40 -3.00 -12.17
CA PRO A 86 -2.72 -3.21 -13.45
C PRO A 86 -1.48 -2.34 -13.62
N ASP A 87 -1.55 -1.07 -13.17
CA ASP A 87 -0.44 -0.13 -13.29
C ASP A 87 0.49 -0.22 -12.07
N ALA A 88 1.70 -0.70 -12.31
CA ALA A 88 2.72 -0.85 -11.26
C ALA A 88 3.07 0.46 -10.54
N SER A 89 2.87 1.62 -11.18
CA SER A 89 3.14 2.93 -10.58
C SER A 89 2.16 3.23 -9.45
N PHE A 90 0.95 2.68 -9.52
CA PHE A 90 -0.10 2.91 -8.54
C PHE A 90 -0.16 1.88 -7.41
N ASN A 91 0.54 0.74 -7.53
CA ASN A 91 0.60 -0.26 -6.45
C ASN A 91 1.08 0.35 -5.13
N ASN A 92 1.99 1.34 -5.21
CA ASN A 92 2.55 2.02 -4.05
C ASN A 92 1.48 2.70 -3.18
N GLU A 93 0.39 3.18 -3.76
CA GLU A 93 -0.67 3.85 -3.00
C GLU A 93 -1.35 2.91 -1.99
N PHE A 94 -1.41 1.61 -2.30
CA PHE A 94 -1.93 0.58 -1.40
C PHE A 94 -0.86 0.05 -0.43
N ILE A 95 0.41 0.02 -0.85
CA ILE A 95 1.54 -0.49 -0.04
C ILE A 95 1.98 0.52 1.02
N LYS A 96 2.04 1.81 0.67
CA LYS A 96 2.54 2.88 1.51
C LYS A 96 1.83 2.98 2.87
N PRO A 97 0.48 2.96 2.97
CA PRO A 97 -0.19 2.96 4.27
C PRO A 97 0.15 1.74 5.11
N CYS A 98 0.30 0.55 4.47
CA CYS A 98 0.68 -0.69 5.15
C CYS A 98 2.07 -0.58 5.78
N ARG A 99 3.06 -0.09 5.02
CA ARG A 99 4.46 0.05 5.48
C ARG A 99 4.64 1.00 6.66
N ARG A 100 3.70 1.89 6.91
CA ARG A 100 3.77 2.83 8.04
C ARG A 100 3.43 2.19 9.37
N VAL A 101 2.70 1.08 9.35
CA VAL A 101 2.12 0.46 10.55
C VAL A 101 2.63 -0.96 10.76
N PHE A 102 2.88 -1.69 9.67
CA PHE A 102 3.31 -3.09 9.72
C PHE A 102 4.77 -3.22 9.28
N ASP A 103 5.45 -4.18 9.86
CA ASP A 103 6.82 -4.48 9.45
C ASP A 103 6.89 -5.17 8.08
N PHE A 104 8.06 -5.12 7.47
CA PHE A 104 8.28 -5.68 6.15
C PHE A 104 8.05 -7.22 6.13
N ALA A 105 8.46 -7.92 7.18
CA ALA A 105 8.33 -9.37 7.23
C ALA A 105 6.87 -9.81 7.23
N GLU A 106 5.98 -9.05 7.91
CA GLU A 106 4.55 -9.32 7.90
C GLU A 106 3.93 -9.06 6.53
N ILE A 107 4.25 -7.93 5.90
CA ILE A 107 3.80 -7.59 4.54
C ILE A 107 4.28 -8.66 3.55
N GLN A 108 5.55 -9.01 3.62
CA GLN A 108 6.16 -10.02 2.76
C GLN A 108 5.50 -11.39 2.90
N LYS A 109 5.22 -11.82 4.13
CA LYS A 109 4.54 -13.10 4.39
C LYS A 109 3.18 -13.19 3.70
N ILE A 110 2.41 -12.10 3.72
CA ILE A 110 1.09 -12.06 3.06
C ILE A 110 1.25 -12.07 1.54
N LEU A 111 2.19 -11.29 1.00
CA LEU A 111 2.48 -11.27 -0.44
C LEU A 111 2.97 -12.64 -0.91
N LEU A 112 3.79 -13.34 -0.12
CA LEU A 112 4.24 -14.69 -0.43
C LEU A 112 3.08 -15.69 -0.48
N ASP A 113 2.18 -15.62 0.49
CA ASP A 113 1.01 -16.51 0.49
C ASP A 113 0.13 -16.28 -0.76
N ILE A 114 -0.04 -15.01 -1.18
CA ILE A 114 -0.74 -14.72 -2.44
C ILE A 114 0.04 -15.26 -3.64
N PHE A 115 1.37 -15.12 -3.65
CA PHE A 115 2.22 -15.65 -4.73
C PHE A 115 2.11 -17.18 -4.85
N GLN A 116 2.16 -17.90 -3.75
CA GLN A 116 2.12 -19.37 -3.75
C GLN A 116 0.76 -19.91 -4.23
N ASN A 117 -0.33 -19.25 -3.82
CA ASN A 117 -1.69 -19.77 -4.03
C ASN A 117 -2.45 -19.06 -5.17
N GLY A 118 -1.91 -17.97 -5.71
CA GLY A 118 -2.58 -17.13 -6.69
C GLY A 118 -2.46 -17.62 -8.13
N SER A 119 -3.26 -17.01 -9.00
CA SER A 119 -3.19 -17.14 -10.45
C SER A 119 -1.87 -16.57 -11.00
N LYS A 120 -1.60 -16.79 -12.28
CA LYS A 120 -0.43 -16.23 -12.96
C LYS A 120 -0.40 -14.70 -12.88
N ASP A 121 -1.54 -14.04 -13.05
CA ASP A 121 -1.62 -12.57 -13.02
C ASP A 121 -1.41 -12.04 -11.60
N GLU A 122 -1.94 -12.71 -10.58
CA GLU A 122 -1.67 -12.36 -9.18
C GLU A 122 -0.19 -12.55 -8.82
N LYS A 123 0.46 -13.59 -9.31
CA LYS A 123 1.90 -13.79 -9.12
C LYS A 123 2.72 -12.63 -9.71
N ILE A 124 2.40 -12.21 -10.92
CA ILE A 124 3.00 -11.02 -11.55
C ILE A 124 2.74 -9.77 -10.71
N GLY A 125 1.50 -9.59 -10.23
CA GLY A 125 1.14 -8.47 -9.37
C GLY A 125 1.91 -8.44 -8.04
N VAL A 126 2.14 -9.60 -7.42
CA VAL A 126 2.97 -9.71 -6.22
C VAL A 126 4.39 -9.22 -6.46
N LEU A 127 5.00 -9.55 -7.61
CA LEU A 127 6.35 -9.07 -7.95
C LEU A 127 6.40 -7.53 -8.01
N LYS A 128 5.39 -6.93 -8.64
CA LYS A 128 5.24 -5.46 -8.69
C LYS A 128 5.06 -4.86 -7.29
N ALA A 129 4.20 -5.48 -6.46
CA ALA A 129 3.93 -5.02 -5.10
C ALA A 129 5.17 -5.12 -4.19
N LEU A 130 5.97 -6.18 -4.31
CA LEU A 130 7.22 -6.38 -3.57
C LEU A 130 8.25 -5.29 -3.85
N TYR A 131 8.30 -4.76 -5.07
CA TYR A 131 9.19 -3.64 -5.40
C TYR A 131 8.95 -2.44 -4.45
N TRP A 132 7.69 -2.09 -4.21
CA TRP A 132 7.31 -1.00 -3.32
C TRP A 132 7.33 -1.37 -1.83
N ALA A 133 7.12 -2.64 -1.51
CA ALA A 133 7.14 -3.12 -0.12
C ALA A 133 8.55 -3.17 0.48
N ARG A 134 9.60 -3.23 -0.34
CA ARG A 134 10.99 -3.29 0.13
C ARG A 134 11.32 -2.13 1.08
N PRO A 135 12.06 -2.37 2.16
CA PRO A 135 12.58 -1.29 2.98
C PRO A 135 13.48 -0.41 2.13
N THR A 136 13.35 0.91 2.29
CA THR A 136 14.27 1.84 1.64
C THR A 136 15.67 1.57 2.21
N VAL A 137 16.59 1.12 1.38
CA VAL A 137 17.99 0.92 1.77
C VAL A 137 18.58 2.30 1.99
N TYR A 138 18.72 2.71 3.25
CA TYR A 138 19.61 3.81 3.57
C TYR A 138 21.04 3.24 3.58
N SER A 139 21.85 3.62 2.61
CA SER A 139 23.29 3.39 2.71
C SER A 139 23.81 4.30 3.84
N LEU A 140 23.97 3.73 5.03
CA LEU A 140 24.71 4.38 6.10
C LEU A 140 26.19 4.36 5.70
N GLN A 141 26.68 5.47 5.17
CA GLN A 141 28.12 5.70 5.09
C GLN A 141 28.63 6.00 6.51
N VAL A 142 29.12 4.97 7.18
CA VAL A 142 29.80 5.16 8.47
C VAL A 142 31.24 5.58 8.19
N HIS A 143 31.52 6.87 8.36
CA HIS A 143 32.89 7.38 8.38
C HIS A 143 33.54 7.05 9.72
N SER A 144 34.27 5.97 9.77
CA SER A 144 35.15 5.64 10.89
C SER A 144 36.59 5.58 10.35
N GLY A 145 37.37 6.58 10.69
CA GLY A 145 38.83 6.58 10.43
C GLY A 145 39.21 6.52 8.94
N GLY A 146 38.47 7.16 8.05
CA GLY A 146 38.84 7.30 6.64
C GLY A 146 38.59 6.09 5.74
N LYS A 147 37.90 5.07 6.24
CA LYS A 147 37.41 3.95 5.41
C LYS A 147 35.90 3.98 5.31
N VAL A 148 35.41 4.03 4.06
CA VAL A 148 33.99 3.84 3.73
C VAL A 148 33.75 2.35 3.70
N THR A 149 32.95 1.81 4.61
CA THR A 149 32.42 0.47 4.54
C THR A 149 30.94 0.59 4.13
N GLU A 150 30.62 0.22 2.90
CA GLU A 150 29.24 -0.05 2.50
C GLU A 150 28.79 -1.35 3.17
N GLN A 151 27.91 -1.25 4.14
CA GLN A 151 27.13 -2.39 4.58
C GLN A 151 25.89 -2.46 3.69
N GLN A 152 25.97 -3.24 2.64
CA GLN A 152 24.79 -3.75 1.96
C GLN A 152 24.15 -4.81 2.87
N GLY A 153 23.18 -4.41 3.63
CA GLY A 153 22.43 -5.34 4.42
C GLY A 153 20.99 -5.39 3.92
N TYR A 154 20.68 -6.31 3.05
CA TYR A 154 19.38 -7.02 3.09
C TYR A 154 19.46 -8.25 2.20
N ASP A 155 19.60 -9.35 2.85
CA ASP A 155 19.24 -10.65 2.30
C ASP A 155 17.72 -10.64 2.06
N VAL A 156 17.31 -10.57 0.81
CA VAL A 156 15.92 -10.75 0.41
C VAL A 156 15.69 -12.25 0.39
N PHE A 157 15.59 -12.85 1.56
CA PHE A 157 15.13 -14.19 1.87
C PHE A 157 14.91 -15.10 0.66
N GLY A 158 15.93 -15.72 0.06
CA GLY A 158 15.80 -16.79 -0.90
C GLY A 158 14.84 -16.63 -2.12
N TRP A 159 14.15 -15.50 -2.19
CA TRP A 159 13.16 -15.15 -3.21
C TRP A 159 13.77 -14.87 -4.57
N ASP A 160 15.04 -14.46 -4.61
CA ASP A 160 15.70 -14.13 -5.87
C ASP A 160 15.74 -15.32 -6.84
N ASP A 161 15.82 -16.55 -6.34
CA ASP A 161 15.86 -17.72 -7.20
C ASP A 161 14.46 -18.12 -7.70
N GLU A 162 13.42 -18.01 -6.89
CA GLU A 162 12.04 -18.20 -7.35
C GLU A 162 11.59 -17.08 -8.29
N LEU A 163 11.95 -15.82 -8.00
CA LEU A 163 11.63 -14.67 -8.84
C LEU A 163 12.34 -14.68 -10.18
N LYS A 164 13.61 -15.11 -10.24
CA LYS A 164 14.38 -15.32 -11.48
C LYS A 164 13.76 -16.37 -12.40
N SER A 165 13.08 -17.39 -11.83
CA SER A 165 12.41 -18.41 -12.63
C SER A 165 11.25 -17.86 -13.48
N TYR A 166 10.74 -16.67 -13.18
CA TYR A 166 9.66 -16.00 -13.92
C TYR A 166 10.15 -15.02 -15.00
N ASN A 167 11.47 -14.94 -15.28
CA ASN A 167 12.06 -14.03 -16.28
C ASN A 167 11.59 -12.57 -16.15
N TYR A 168 11.50 -12.06 -14.94
CA TYR A 168 11.15 -10.67 -14.71
C TYR A 168 12.43 -9.84 -14.59
N ASP A 169 12.84 -9.21 -15.69
CA ASP A 169 13.84 -8.15 -15.68
C ASP A 169 13.19 -6.88 -15.13
N PHE A 170 13.64 -6.44 -13.97
CA PHE A 170 13.31 -5.13 -13.40
C PHE A 170 14.21 -4.06 -14.04
N ASN A 171 14.07 -3.85 -15.35
CA ASN A 171 14.69 -2.71 -16.04
C ASN A 171 13.76 -1.54 -16.12
#